data_a6f101980ebb1b3500f73b626cb3135d
#
_entry.id   a6f101980ebb1b3500f73b626cb3135d
#
_cell.length_a   1.000
_cell.length_b   1.000
_cell.length_c   1.000
_cell.angle_alpha   90.00
_cell.angle_beta   90.00
_cell.angle_gamma   90.00
#
_symmetry.space_group_name_H-M   'P 1'
#
loop_
_entity.id
_entity.type
_entity.pdbx_description
1 polymer ?
#
loop_
_entity_poly.entity_id
_entity_poly.type
_entity_poly.pdbx_seq_one_letter_code
_entity_poly.pdbx_strand_id
1 'polypeptide(L)'
;MKIKIIFATLVLFISVGFPLLAQDEDEEDWDAYGDLALVSDAKVKRFAKPTIVGMSPTRFLNLSYDRQLPYIMNLSATRFPASGNTGWGVDEEAPVSSTGDVAFTGGMRFSSNIPVISKANLVWQTGLNYTRTGYSISAPAGQTKLSVLENSLNDQGLNNLSWANTVFVPVSEQNFLIFQGSLDLSGDYDWNLQPLGTVRWSLAAIYGKRVSETKRWGFGLARTYRVGNLNYVPVIMYDVTSPNRKWGTEILFPARAHGRYNFSKNSLLLFGYELEGQSYRIDALSKGDNSYEIRRGELRPRLELQKQLSGPFWFNIQAGYRIDYSFDVDELPEGREFFRGFFGEQPFAMRNTLGSALYFNIGISFVTL
;
A
#
# COMPACT_ATOMS: atom_id res chain seq x y z
N MET A 1 -26.31 -3.81 -13.25
CA MET A 1 -26.08 -4.51 -14.55
C MET A 1 -24.77 -4.12 -15.24
N LYS A 2 -24.16 -2.97 -14.93
CA LYS A 2 -22.89 -2.50 -15.57
C LYS A 2 -21.60 -3.15 -15.04
N ILE A 3 -21.58 -3.68 -13.81
CA ILE A 3 -20.41 -4.34 -13.20
C ILE A 3 -20.07 -5.68 -13.87
N LYS A 4 -21.05 -6.42 -14.38
CA LYS A 4 -20.82 -7.70 -15.07
C LYS A 4 -20.04 -7.55 -16.39
N ILE A 5 -20.13 -6.40 -17.04
CA ILE A 5 -19.46 -6.15 -18.32
C ILE A 5 -17.97 -5.84 -18.10
N ILE A 6 -17.61 -5.12 -17.05
CA ILE A 6 -16.21 -4.78 -16.75
C ILE A 6 -15.43 -6.03 -16.34
N PHE A 7 -16.04 -6.93 -15.56
CA PHE A 7 -15.42 -8.19 -15.17
C PHE A 7 -15.23 -9.15 -16.37
N ALA A 8 -16.21 -9.18 -17.27
CA ALA A 8 -16.11 -9.99 -18.50
C ALA A 8 -15.02 -9.46 -19.46
N THR A 9 -14.84 -8.15 -19.55
CA THR A 9 -13.81 -7.53 -20.40
C THR A 9 -12.41 -7.75 -19.83
N LEU A 10 -12.25 -7.72 -18.51
CA LEU A 10 -10.97 -8.01 -17.85
C LEU A 10 -10.56 -9.49 -18.00
N VAL A 11 -11.53 -10.42 -17.92
CA VAL A 11 -11.29 -11.85 -18.13
C VAL A 11 -10.98 -12.15 -19.60
N LEU A 12 -11.59 -11.43 -20.54
CA LEU A 12 -11.34 -11.61 -21.98
C LEU A 12 -9.95 -11.12 -22.41
N PHE A 13 -9.38 -10.11 -21.74
CA PHE A 13 -8.02 -9.64 -22.01
C PHE A 13 -6.93 -10.60 -21.50
N ILE A 14 -7.24 -11.45 -20.53
CA ILE A 14 -6.32 -12.47 -20.01
C ILE A 14 -6.28 -13.72 -20.90
N SER A 15 -7.30 -13.94 -21.75
CA SER A 15 -7.40 -15.12 -22.61
C SER A 15 -6.73 -14.97 -23.99
N VAL A 16 -6.21 -13.79 -24.33
CA VAL A 16 -5.52 -13.58 -25.61
C VAL A 16 -4.01 -13.75 -25.43
N GLY A 17 -3.57 -14.99 -25.54
CA GLY A 17 -2.31 -15.35 -26.18
C GLY A 17 -1.01 -15.14 -25.41
N PHE A 18 -0.79 -15.88 -24.30
CA PHE A 18 0.56 -16.34 -24.00
C PHE A 18 0.65 -17.84 -24.26
N PRO A 19 1.58 -18.33 -25.09
CA PRO A 19 1.81 -19.75 -25.21
C PRO A 19 2.31 -20.28 -23.87
N LEU A 20 1.50 -21.09 -23.21
CA LEU A 20 1.90 -21.95 -22.11
C LEU A 20 2.85 -23.00 -22.69
N LEU A 21 4.15 -22.80 -22.49
CA LEU A 21 5.11 -23.89 -22.60
C LEU A 21 4.93 -24.72 -21.33
N ALA A 22 4.20 -25.82 -21.48
CA ALA A 22 4.23 -26.90 -20.52
C ALA A 22 5.64 -27.52 -20.57
N GLN A 23 6.34 -27.49 -19.46
CA GLN A 23 7.56 -28.25 -19.26
C GLN A 23 7.28 -29.40 -18.29
N ASP A 24 7.69 -30.58 -18.70
CA ASP A 24 7.59 -31.82 -17.95
C ASP A 24 8.33 -31.75 -16.59
N GLU A 25 7.76 -32.47 -15.61
CA GLU A 25 8.33 -32.64 -14.28
C GLU A 25 9.55 -33.57 -14.35
N ASP A 26 10.74 -33.00 -14.54
CA ASP A 26 11.98 -33.65 -14.17
C ASP A 26 12.66 -32.86 -13.04
N GLU A 27 13.35 -33.54 -12.15
CA GLU A 27 14.04 -33.03 -10.98
C GLU A 27 14.91 -31.81 -11.35
N GLU A 28 14.34 -30.62 -11.28
CA GLU A 28 15.06 -29.41 -11.64
C GLU A 28 16.06 -29.01 -10.55
N ASP A 29 17.29 -29.17 -10.92
CA ASP A 29 18.49 -28.63 -10.31
C ASP A 29 18.34 -27.11 -10.11
N TRP A 30 18.56 -26.66 -8.87
CA TRP A 30 18.49 -25.26 -8.51
C TRP A 30 19.51 -24.38 -9.26
N ASP A 31 20.45 -25.00 -9.95
CA ASP A 31 21.52 -24.35 -10.70
C ASP A 31 21.11 -23.96 -12.13
N ALA A 32 20.00 -24.50 -12.66
CA ALA A 32 19.57 -24.26 -14.04
C ALA A 32 19.24 -22.79 -14.35
N TYR A 33 18.91 -21.98 -13.36
CA TYR A 33 18.76 -20.51 -13.55
C TYR A 33 20.09 -19.76 -13.56
N GLY A 34 21.18 -20.41 -13.22
CA GLY A 34 22.54 -19.87 -13.32
C GLY A 34 23.15 -20.09 -14.72
N ASP A 35 22.77 -21.17 -15.40
CA ASP A 35 23.46 -21.65 -16.59
C ASP A 35 22.99 -21.07 -17.93
N LEU A 36 21.87 -20.38 -18.00
CA LEU A 36 21.51 -19.60 -19.19
C LEU A 36 22.46 -18.43 -19.48
N ALA A 37 23.47 -18.23 -18.66
CA ALA A 37 24.50 -17.20 -18.81
C ALA A 37 25.82 -17.73 -19.45
N LEU A 38 25.95 -19.02 -19.77
CA LEU A 38 27.22 -19.62 -20.18
C LEU A 38 27.39 -19.82 -21.69
N VAL A 39 26.54 -19.28 -22.53
CA VAL A 39 26.72 -19.36 -23.97
C VAL A 39 27.02 -17.99 -24.55
N SER A 40 28.25 -17.61 -24.54
CA SER A 40 29.11 -16.92 -25.50
C SER A 40 30.20 -16.10 -24.83
N ASP A 41 31.44 -16.32 -25.22
CA ASP A 41 32.66 -15.58 -24.83
C ASP A 41 32.77 -14.13 -25.38
N ALA A 42 31.66 -13.51 -25.73
CA ALA A 42 31.59 -12.07 -25.90
C ALA A 42 31.45 -11.44 -24.52
N LYS A 43 32.22 -10.42 -24.18
CA LYS A 43 32.12 -9.60 -22.96
C LYS A 43 30.72 -9.01 -22.83
N VAL A 44 29.74 -9.83 -22.49
CA VAL A 44 28.38 -9.37 -22.17
C VAL A 44 28.50 -8.57 -20.90
N LYS A 45 28.17 -7.29 -20.95
CA LYS A 45 28.05 -6.46 -19.75
C LYS A 45 27.06 -7.10 -18.80
N ARG A 46 27.53 -7.62 -17.70
CA ARG A 46 26.67 -8.14 -16.65
C ARG A 46 26.14 -6.94 -15.85
N PHE A 47 24.82 -6.93 -15.64
CA PHE A 47 24.16 -5.88 -14.86
C PHE A 47 23.61 -6.47 -13.57
N ALA A 48 23.46 -5.63 -12.54
CA ALA A 48 22.79 -6.01 -11.31
C ALA A 48 21.35 -6.44 -11.59
N LYS A 49 20.92 -7.53 -10.95
CA LYS A 49 19.52 -8.01 -11.05
C LYS A 49 18.64 -7.32 -10.00
N PRO A 50 17.35 -7.09 -10.27
CA PRO A 50 16.44 -6.44 -9.33
C PRO A 50 16.11 -7.28 -8.10
N THR A 51 16.37 -8.57 -8.10
CA THR A 51 16.07 -9.51 -7.02
C THR A 51 17.30 -10.29 -6.59
N ILE A 52 17.31 -10.81 -5.38
CA ILE A 52 18.26 -11.80 -4.88
C ILE A 52 17.59 -13.17 -4.75
N VAL A 53 18.39 -14.23 -4.72
CA VAL A 53 17.87 -15.60 -4.61
C VAL A 53 17.08 -15.79 -3.30
N GLY A 54 15.96 -16.48 -3.39
CA GLY A 54 15.14 -16.87 -2.24
C GLY A 54 14.26 -15.76 -1.67
N MET A 55 14.13 -14.62 -2.33
CA MET A 55 13.15 -13.60 -1.96
C MET A 55 11.71 -14.06 -2.15
N SER A 56 10.80 -13.34 -1.51
CA SER A 56 9.37 -13.48 -1.76
C SER A 56 9.07 -13.26 -3.25
N PRO A 57 8.18 -14.06 -3.83
CA PRO A 57 7.86 -13.97 -5.25
C PRO A 57 7.22 -12.62 -5.59
N THR A 58 7.54 -12.08 -6.76
CA THR A 58 6.97 -10.81 -7.23
C THR A 58 5.52 -11.01 -7.64
N ARG A 59 4.62 -10.31 -6.99
CA ARG A 59 3.18 -10.35 -7.31
C ARG A 59 2.88 -9.40 -8.45
N PHE A 60 2.33 -9.92 -9.55
CA PHE A 60 1.83 -9.09 -10.66
C PHE A 60 0.44 -8.56 -10.40
N LEU A 61 -0.43 -9.41 -9.89
CA LEU A 61 -1.76 -9.05 -9.48
C LEU A 61 -1.99 -9.60 -8.08
N ASN A 62 -2.67 -8.84 -7.25
CA ASN A 62 -3.13 -9.30 -5.95
C ASN A 62 -4.52 -8.75 -5.69
N LEU A 63 -5.42 -9.63 -5.29
CA LEU A 63 -6.75 -9.30 -4.83
C LEU A 63 -6.90 -9.84 -3.42
N SER A 64 -7.22 -8.98 -2.48
CA SER A 64 -7.38 -9.38 -1.08
C SER A 64 -8.52 -8.64 -0.40
N TYR A 65 -8.98 -9.21 0.71
CA TYR A 65 -9.97 -8.63 1.60
C TYR A 65 -9.37 -8.48 2.99
N ASP A 66 -9.43 -7.26 3.52
CA ASP A 66 -8.95 -6.89 4.85
C ASP A 66 -10.14 -6.76 5.80
N ARG A 67 -10.04 -7.26 7.02
CA ARG A 67 -11.05 -7.11 8.07
C ARG A 67 -10.38 -6.87 9.40
N GLN A 68 -10.81 -5.84 10.10
CA GLN A 68 -10.41 -5.50 11.46
C GLN A 68 -11.54 -5.83 12.42
N LEU A 69 -11.16 -6.29 13.63
CA LEU A 69 -12.09 -6.57 14.70
C LEU A 69 -12.59 -5.27 15.36
N PRO A 70 -13.63 -5.33 16.22
CA PRO A 70 -14.22 -4.16 16.84
C PRO A 70 -13.21 -3.31 17.63
N TYR A 71 -13.41 -2.00 17.60
CA TYR A 71 -12.66 -1.02 18.38
C TYR A 71 -13.48 0.26 18.60
N ILE A 72 -12.96 1.17 19.43
CA ILE A 72 -13.59 2.46 19.71
C ILE A 72 -12.91 3.55 18.88
N MET A 73 -13.71 4.44 18.30
CA MET A 73 -13.27 5.65 17.63
C MET A 73 -13.68 6.85 18.46
N ASN A 74 -12.72 7.76 18.75
CA ASN A 74 -13.01 9.02 19.40
C ASN A 74 -12.68 10.17 18.44
N LEU A 75 -13.68 10.99 18.17
CA LEU A 75 -13.55 12.19 17.37
C LEU A 75 -13.58 13.41 18.28
N SER A 76 -12.59 14.30 18.18
CA SER A 76 -12.48 15.49 18.99
C SER A 76 -12.19 16.71 18.14
N ALA A 77 -13.19 17.56 17.99
CA ALA A 77 -13.05 18.86 17.31
C ALA A 77 -12.25 19.82 18.17
N THR A 78 -11.17 20.37 17.61
CA THR A 78 -10.28 21.30 18.33
C THR A 78 -10.42 22.73 17.87
N ARG A 79 -10.78 22.98 16.62
CA ARG A 79 -10.80 24.30 15.99
C ARG A 79 -12.05 24.60 15.16
N PHE A 80 -13.13 23.84 15.33
CA PHE A 80 -14.38 24.20 14.71
C PHE A 80 -15.01 25.38 15.45
N PRO A 81 -15.53 26.41 14.75
CA PRO A 81 -16.25 27.48 15.40
C PRO A 81 -17.44 26.91 16.16
N ALA A 82 -17.48 27.19 17.47
CA ALA A 82 -18.42 26.59 18.41
C ALA A 82 -19.88 27.08 18.27
N SER A 83 -20.22 27.89 17.27
CA SER A 83 -21.58 28.45 17.19
C SER A 83 -22.07 28.72 15.80
N GLY A 84 -23.22 28.15 15.49
CA GLY A 84 -24.33 28.70 14.69
C GLY A 84 -24.13 29.13 13.26
N ASN A 85 -22.92 29.21 12.77
CA ASN A 85 -22.61 29.56 11.39
C ASN A 85 -21.47 28.66 10.85
N THR A 86 -21.57 27.42 11.22
CA THR A 86 -20.63 26.39 10.79
C THR A 86 -20.94 26.06 9.36
N GLY A 87 -20.51 26.76 8.41
CA GLY A 87 -20.64 26.46 7.02
C GLY A 87 -20.41 24.98 6.60
N TRP A 88 -20.52 24.05 7.51
CA TRP A 88 -20.21 22.63 7.46
C TRP A 88 -21.29 21.74 6.85
N GLY A 89 -22.47 22.26 6.50
CA GLY A 89 -23.60 21.42 6.03
C GLY A 89 -24.11 20.42 7.07
N VAL A 90 -23.68 20.59 8.30
CA VAL A 90 -24.09 19.83 9.47
C VAL A 90 -25.47 20.35 9.84
N ASP A 91 -26.46 19.45 9.97
CA ASP A 91 -27.63 19.76 10.77
C ASP A 91 -27.12 20.34 12.10
N GLU A 92 -27.64 21.48 12.53
CA GLU A 92 -27.20 22.17 13.76
C GLU A 92 -27.22 21.28 15.02
N GLU A 93 -27.81 20.10 14.91
CA GLU A 93 -27.97 19.10 15.93
C GLU A 93 -26.92 17.96 15.89
N ALA A 94 -26.05 17.85 14.85
CA ALA A 94 -25.08 16.77 14.79
C ALA A 94 -23.85 17.11 15.65
N PRO A 95 -23.39 16.19 16.53
CA PRO A 95 -22.24 16.44 17.38
C PRO A 95 -20.96 16.53 16.52
N VAL A 96 -20.09 17.50 16.83
CA VAL A 96 -18.77 17.62 16.19
C VAL A 96 -17.74 16.70 16.88
N SER A 97 -17.91 16.51 18.18
CA SER A 97 -17.11 15.54 18.96
C SER A 97 -17.99 14.37 19.33
N SER A 98 -17.53 13.16 19.10
CA SER A 98 -18.30 11.95 19.33
C SER A 98 -17.40 10.78 19.70
N THR A 99 -18.01 9.77 20.29
CA THR A 99 -17.40 8.45 20.45
C THR A 99 -18.25 7.45 19.68
N GLY A 100 -17.66 6.68 18.79
CA GLY A 100 -18.31 5.67 17.99
C GLY A 100 -17.81 4.26 18.30
N ASP A 101 -18.72 3.33 18.41
CA ASP A 101 -18.40 1.90 18.48
C ASP A 101 -18.25 1.37 17.06
N VAL A 102 -17.03 1.04 16.66
CA VAL A 102 -16.75 0.48 15.34
C VAL A 102 -16.86 -1.04 15.42
N ALA A 103 -17.95 -1.60 14.93
CA ALA A 103 -18.20 -3.04 14.94
C ALA A 103 -17.25 -3.78 14.01
N PHE A 104 -16.90 -3.18 12.87
CA PHE A 104 -15.85 -3.67 12.01
C PHE A 104 -15.34 -2.58 11.08
N THR A 105 -14.12 -2.76 10.61
CA THR A 105 -13.55 -2.04 9.46
C THR A 105 -13.02 -3.05 8.49
N GLY A 106 -13.26 -2.86 7.20
CA GLY A 106 -12.76 -3.80 6.21
C GLY A 106 -13.03 -3.36 4.78
N GLY A 107 -12.41 -4.06 3.84
CA GLY A 107 -12.62 -3.77 2.44
C GLY A 107 -11.69 -4.51 1.50
N MET A 108 -11.95 -4.30 0.23
CA MET A 108 -11.18 -4.92 -0.85
C MET A 108 -9.92 -4.13 -1.14
N ARG A 109 -8.85 -4.86 -1.45
CA ARG A 109 -7.58 -4.34 -1.93
C ARG A 109 -7.23 -5.04 -3.22
N PHE A 110 -7.04 -4.27 -4.25
CA PHE A 110 -6.49 -4.70 -5.52
C PHE A 110 -5.16 -4.03 -5.76
N SER A 111 -4.16 -4.77 -6.19
CA SER A 111 -2.89 -4.20 -6.65
C SER A 111 -2.40 -4.92 -7.89
N SER A 112 -1.79 -4.14 -8.78
CA SER A 112 -1.12 -4.65 -9.97
C SER A 112 0.31 -4.10 -10.05
N ASN A 113 1.21 -4.87 -10.65
CA ASN A 113 2.59 -4.49 -10.88
C ASN A 113 3.10 -5.17 -12.15
N ILE A 114 2.78 -4.58 -13.30
CA ILE A 114 2.98 -5.17 -14.62
C ILE A 114 4.30 -4.69 -15.20
N PRO A 115 5.22 -5.59 -15.60
CA PRO A 115 6.44 -5.20 -16.28
C PRO A 115 6.12 -4.70 -17.70
N VAL A 116 6.42 -3.44 -17.98
CA VAL A 116 6.32 -2.83 -19.31
C VAL A 116 7.61 -3.01 -20.09
N ILE A 117 8.75 -2.88 -19.39
CA ILE A 117 10.07 -3.11 -19.95
C ILE A 117 10.82 -4.04 -18.99
N SER A 118 11.37 -5.11 -19.53
CA SER A 118 12.23 -6.04 -18.81
C SER A 118 13.47 -6.35 -19.65
N LYS A 119 14.46 -5.45 -19.56
CA LYS A 119 15.75 -5.58 -20.27
C LYS A 119 16.89 -5.63 -19.25
N ALA A 120 18.06 -6.12 -19.67
CA ALA A 120 19.24 -6.21 -18.82
C ALA A 120 19.67 -4.86 -18.22
N ASN A 121 19.42 -3.75 -18.92
CA ASN A 121 19.80 -2.40 -18.51
C ASN A 121 18.63 -1.54 -18.00
N LEU A 122 17.40 -2.03 -18.02
CA LEU A 122 16.23 -1.29 -17.56
C LEU A 122 15.07 -2.26 -17.26
N VAL A 123 14.53 -2.17 -16.06
CA VAL A 123 13.25 -2.79 -15.73
C VAL A 123 12.27 -1.67 -15.35
N TRP A 124 11.17 -1.58 -16.07
CA TRP A 124 10.08 -0.66 -15.74
C TRP A 124 8.81 -1.44 -15.50
N GLN A 125 8.21 -1.20 -14.36
CA GLN A 125 6.94 -1.80 -13.93
C GLN A 125 5.95 -0.67 -13.66
N THR A 126 4.71 -0.87 -14.06
CA THR A 126 3.59 0.03 -13.79
C THR A 126 2.42 -0.74 -13.21
N GLY A 127 1.58 -0.08 -12.44
CA GLY A 127 0.42 -0.73 -11.86
C GLY A 127 -0.64 0.23 -11.37
N LEU A 128 -1.87 -0.27 -11.32
CA LEU A 128 -3.01 0.38 -10.69
C LEU A 128 -3.29 -0.34 -9.37
N ASN A 129 -3.49 0.43 -8.33
CA ASN A 129 -3.88 -0.09 -7.02
C ASN A 129 -5.19 0.57 -6.62
N TYR A 130 -6.08 -0.22 -6.04
CA TYR A 130 -7.33 0.27 -5.48
C TYR A 130 -7.54 -0.32 -4.10
N THR A 131 -7.85 0.54 -3.14
CA THR A 131 -8.18 0.13 -1.78
C THR A 131 -9.45 0.84 -1.36
N ARG A 132 -10.42 0.07 -0.87
CA ARG A 132 -11.60 0.58 -0.18
C ARG A 132 -11.55 0.11 1.26
N THR A 133 -11.78 1.04 2.19
CA THR A 133 -11.93 0.77 3.61
C THR A 133 -13.30 1.26 4.05
N GLY A 134 -14.24 0.33 4.24
CA GLY A 134 -15.57 0.61 4.76
C GLY A 134 -15.58 0.49 6.28
N TYR A 135 -16.48 1.20 6.91
CA TYR A 135 -16.67 1.23 8.36
C TYR A 135 -18.09 0.80 8.71
N SER A 136 -18.28 0.24 9.89
CA SER A 136 -19.58 0.02 10.51
C SER A 136 -19.53 0.60 11.91
N ILE A 137 -19.98 1.85 12.01
CA ILE A 137 -19.90 2.68 13.22
C ILE A 137 -21.33 2.81 13.77
N SER A 138 -21.50 2.65 15.06
CA SER A 138 -22.74 2.90 15.78
C SER A 138 -22.49 3.87 16.92
N ALA A 139 -23.52 4.66 17.24
CA ALA A 139 -23.47 5.54 18.39
C ALA A 139 -23.51 4.71 19.68
N PRO A 140 -22.70 5.05 20.69
CA PRO A 140 -22.73 4.39 21.98
C PRO A 140 -24.05 4.66 22.71
N ALA A 141 -24.32 3.86 23.71
CA ALA A 141 -25.55 4.00 24.52
C ALA A 141 -25.70 5.41 25.10
N GLY A 142 -26.82 6.06 24.81
CA GLY A 142 -27.12 7.42 25.25
C GLY A 142 -26.83 8.53 24.23
N GLN A 143 -26.19 8.21 23.11
CA GLN A 143 -26.01 9.11 21.97
C GLN A 143 -26.95 8.70 20.84
N THR A 144 -27.73 9.64 20.32
CA THR A 144 -28.78 9.34 19.32
C THR A 144 -28.34 9.56 17.87
N LYS A 145 -27.27 10.33 17.66
CA LYS A 145 -26.81 10.70 16.31
C LYS A 145 -25.30 10.50 16.20
N LEU A 146 -24.86 10.04 15.03
CA LEU A 146 -23.45 10.02 14.62
C LEU A 146 -23.04 11.42 14.11
N SER A 147 -21.76 11.72 14.21
CA SER A 147 -21.19 12.92 13.59
C SER A 147 -21.23 12.82 12.05
N VAL A 148 -21.03 13.95 11.38
CA VAL A 148 -20.97 13.99 9.91
C VAL A 148 -19.85 13.09 9.38
N LEU A 149 -18.70 13.09 10.04
CA LEU A 149 -17.58 12.24 9.65
C LEU A 149 -17.90 10.76 9.81
N GLU A 150 -18.52 10.35 10.92
CA GLU A 150 -18.92 8.94 11.13
C GLU A 150 -19.95 8.47 10.11
N ASN A 151 -20.91 9.33 9.75
CA ASN A 151 -21.87 9.04 8.70
C ASN A 151 -21.20 8.87 7.34
N SER A 152 -20.29 9.80 6.96
CA SER A 152 -19.54 9.67 5.72
C SER A 152 -18.71 8.39 5.67
N LEU A 153 -18.03 8.03 6.77
CA LEU A 153 -17.24 6.80 6.86
C LEU A 153 -18.13 5.54 6.73
N ASN A 154 -19.36 5.56 7.27
CA ASN A 154 -20.32 4.46 7.13
C ASN A 154 -20.83 4.32 5.69
N ASP A 155 -21.13 5.43 5.05
CA ASP A 155 -21.80 5.45 3.73
C ASP A 155 -20.78 5.24 2.61
N GLN A 156 -19.71 6.01 2.60
CA GLN A 156 -18.71 6.05 1.53
C GLN A 156 -17.45 5.25 1.87
N GLY A 157 -17.04 5.26 3.15
CA GLY A 157 -15.73 4.75 3.57
C GLY A 157 -14.58 5.60 3.05
N LEU A 158 -13.37 5.05 3.09
CA LEU A 158 -12.18 5.66 2.55
C LEU A 158 -11.70 4.90 1.33
N ASN A 159 -11.57 5.58 0.20
CA ASN A 159 -11.19 5.02 -1.08
C ASN A 159 -9.84 5.60 -1.53
N ASN A 160 -8.99 4.77 -2.10
CA ASN A 160 -7.75 5.19 -2.72
C ASN A 160 -7.58 4.48 -4.06
N LEU A 161 -7.45 5.26 -5.13
CA LEU A 161 -7.02 4.81 -6.45
C LEU A 161 -5.62 5.36 -6.70
N SER A 162 -4.67 4.48 -6.99
CA SER A 162 -3.26 4.83 -7.16
C SER A 162 -2.73 4.29 -8.47
N TRP A 163 -2.01 5.13 -9.20
CA TRP A 163 -1.16 4.71 -10.32
C TRP A 163 0.29 4.73 -9.86
N ALA A 164 0.92 3.58 -9.84
CA ALA A 164 2.27 3.38 -9.34
C ALA A 164 3.24 2.98 -10.46
N ASN A 165 4.48 3.44 -10.37
CA ASN A 165 5.55 3.11 -11.28
C ASN A 165 6.82 2.79 -10.50
N THR A 166 7.53 1.76 -10.94
CA THR A 166 8.86 1.41 -10.43
C THR A 166 9.82 1.24 -11.60
N VAL A 167 10.93 1.97 -11.54
CA VAL A 167 12.00 1.89 -12.54
C VAL A 167 13.26 1.44 -11.83
N PHE A 168 13.81 0.30 -12.27
CA PHE A 168 15.08 -0.22 -11.82
C PHE A 168 16.11 -0.05 -12.94
N VAL A 169 17.21 0.65 -12.64
CA VAL A 169 18.28 0.94 -13.57
C VAL A 169 19.58 0.37 -13.01
N PRO A 170 20.09 -0.76 -13.53
CA PRO A 170 21.42 -1.23 -13.17
C PRO A 170 22.48 -0.32 -13.76
N VAL A 171 23.35 0.22 -12.91
CA VAL A 171 24.45 1.10 -13.29
C VAL A 171 25.72 0.31 -13.59
N SER A 172 25.91 -0.81 -12.88
CA SER A 172 27.02 -1.74 -13.04
C SER A 172 26.60 -3.17 -12.68
N GLU A 173 27.53 -4.11 -12.63
CA GLU A 173 27.26 -5.49 -12.17
C GLU A 173 26.75 -5.53 -10.72
N GLN A 174 27.11 -4.56 -9.91
CA GLN A 174 26.76 -4.51 -8.50
C GLN A 174 25.84 -3.35 -8.14
N ASN A 175 25.97 -2.20 -8.80
CA ASN A 175 25.28 -0.97 -8.40
C ASN A 175 24.03 -0.75 -9.24
N PHE A 176 22.99 -0.21 -8.61
CA PHE A 176 21.72 0.08 -9.26
C PHE A 176 21.02 1.29 -8.65
N LEU A 177 20.09 1.83 -9.40
CA LEU A 177 19.14 2.85 -8.96
C LEU A 177 17.74 2.29 -9.01
N ILE A 178 16.90 2.65 -8.03
CA ILE A 178 15.46 2.41 -8.04
C ILE A 178 14.77 3.76 -7.93
N PHE A 179 13.83 4.00 -8.83
CA PHE A 179 12.89 5.11 -8.76
C PHE A 179 11.49 4.54 -8.59
N GLN A 180 10.77 5.03 -7.60
CA GLN A 180 9.38 4.67 -7.38
C GLN A 180 8.55 5.93 -7.34
N GLY A 181 7.45 5.97 -8.09
CA GLY A 181 6.54 7.09 -8.10
C GLY A 181 5.10 6.62 -8.05
N SER A 182 4.22 7.39 -7.40
CA SER A 182 2.78 7.16 -7.43
C SER A 182 2.01 8.46 -7.55
N LEU A 183 0.84 8.36 -8.19
CA LEU A 183 -0.22 9.34 -8.18
C LEU A 183 -1.42 8.71 -7.50
N ASP A 184 -1.89 9.34 -6.44
CA ASP A 184 -2.91 8.80 -5.56
C ASP A 184 -4.12 9.74 -5.53
N LEU A 185 -5.31 9.20 -5.80
CA LEU A 185 -6.60 9.84 -5.63
C LEU A 185 -7.28 9.20 -4.44
N SER A 186 -7.37 9.93 -3.33
CA SER A 186 -7.81 9.38 -2.04
C SER A 186 -8.87 10.26 -1.39
N GLY A 187 -9.97 9.64 -0.91
CA GLY A 187 -11.06 10.38 -0.27
C GLY A 187 -12.24 9.51 0.14
N ASP A 188 -13.28 10.18 0.64
CA ASP A 188 -14.58 9.60 0.96
C ASP A 188 -15.56 9.61 -0.24
N TYR A 189 -15.02 9.51 -1.45
CA TYR A 189 -15.79 9.44 -2.68
C TYR A 189 -16.27 8.01 -2.96
N ASP A 190 -17.37 7.89 -3.68
CA ASP A 190 -17.76 6.65 -4.33
C ASP A 190 -17.12 6.56 -5.74
N TRP A 191 -17.86 6.19 -6.77
CA TRP A 191 -17.33 6.11 -8.14
C TRP A 191 -17.32 7.46 -8.91
N ASN A 192 -17.67 8.56 -8.26
CA ASN A 192 -17.55 9.89 -8.85
C ASN A 192 -16.10 10.36 -8.70
N LEU A 193 -15.42 10.54 -9.83
CA LEU A 193 -14.04 11.00 -9.84
C LEU A 193 -13.96 12.41 -9.24
N GLN A 194 -13.11 12.56 -8.26
CA GLN A 194 -12.82 13.87 -7.68
C GLN A 194 -12.02 14.74 -8.64
N PRO A 195 -12.03 16.06 -8.48
CA PRO A 195 -11.22 16.96 -9.26
C PRO A 195 -9.73 16.58 -9.23
N LEU A 196 -9.03 16.68 -10.36
CA LEU A 196 -7.61 16.34 -10.48
C LEU A 196 -6.70 17.11 -9.51
N GLY A 197 -7.12 18.28 -9.04
CA GLY A 197 -6.41 19.05 -8.01
C GLY A 197 -6.25 18.35 -6.66
N THR A 198 -6.98 17.25 -6.42
CA THR A 198 -6.86 16.43 -5.20
C THR A 198 -5.87 15.29 -5.32
N VAL A 199 -5.25 15.09 -6.49
CA VAL A 199 -4.26 14.05 -6.70
C VAL A 199 -3.00 14.34 -5.90
N ARG A 200 -2.59 13.37 -5.09
CA ARG A 200 -1.33 13.39 -4.35
C ARG A 200 -0.26 12.60 -5.10
N TRP A 201 0.99 13.04 -5.02
CA TRP A 201 2.07 12.31 -5.63
C TRP A 201 3.16 11.97 -4.61
N SER A 202 3.74 10.80 -4.78
CA SER A 202 4.87 10.34 -3.99
C SER A 202 6.01 9.94 -4.93
N LEU A 203 7.24 10.14 -4.48
CA LEU A 203 8.43 9.79 -5.23
C LEU A 203 9.51 9.28 -4.26
N ALA A 204 10.20 8.20 -4.63
CA ALA A 204 11.37 7.72 -3.92
C ALA A 204 12.51 7.45 -4.91
N ALA A 205 13.73 7.74 -4.49
CA ALA A 205 14.94 7.41 -5.21
C ALA A 205 15.91 6.68 -4.27
N ILE A 206 16.38 5.50 -4.69
CA ILE A 206 17.24 4.64 -3.90
C ILE A 206 18.45 4.26 -4.75
N TYR A 207 19.66 4.53 -4.21
CA TYR A 207 20.88 3.94 -4.72
C TYR A 207 21.17 2.66 -3.95
N GLY A 208 21.49 1.59 -4.67
CA GLY A 208 21.73 0.29 -4.06
C GLY A 208 22.93 -0.43 -4.63
N LYS A 209 23.40 -1.41 -3.84
CA LYS A 209 24.48 -2.31 -4.20
C LYS A 209 24.07 -3.75 -3.96
N ARG A 210 24.22 -4.59 -4.98
CA ARG A 210 24.13 -6.04 -4.89
C ARG A 210 25.51 -6.57 -4.52
N VAL A 211 25.65 -7.06 -3.30
CA VAL A 211 26.92 -7.58 -2.78
C VAL A 211 27.17 -8.99 -3.25
N SER A 212 26.10 -9.80 -3.33
CA SER A 212 26.13 -11.19 -3.78
C SER A 212 24.78 -11.58 -4.37
N GLU A 213 24.61 -12.81 -4.77
CA GLU A 213 23.32 -13.35 -5.21
C GLU A 213 22.28 -13.41 -4.09
N THR A 214 22.73 -13.43 -2.84
CA THR A 214 21.88 -13.55 -1.65
C THR A 214 21.83 -12.29 -0.80
N LYS A 215 22.51 -11.19 -1.21
CA LYS A 215 22.59 -9.96 -0.39
C LYS A 215 22.61 -8.71 -1.24
N ARG A 216 21.73 -7.77 -0.91
CA ARG A 216 21.74 -6.39 -1.43
C ARG A 216 21.35 -5.40 -0.35
N TRP A 217 21.81 -4.17 -0.49
CA TRP A 217 21.44 -3.06 0.37
C TRP A 217 21.36 -1.76 -0.45
N GLY A 218 20.74 -0.75 0.12
CA GLY A 218 20.65 0.55 -0.52
C GLY A 218 20.18 1.61 0.47
N PHE A 219 20.33 2.85 0.07
CA PHE A 219 19.82 4.00 0.80
C PHE A 219 19.24 5.03 -0.18
N GLY A 220 18.34 5.84 0.31
CA GLY A 220 17.65 6.79 -0.53
C GLY A 220 16.84 7.80 0.25
N LEU A 221 16.02 8.54 -0.48
CA LEU A 221 15.10 9.52 0.06
C LEU A 221 13.74 9.33 -0.60
N ALA A 222 12.69 9.47 0.17
CA ALA A 222 11.32 9.45 -0.33
C ALA A 222 10.58 10.72 0.09
N ARG A 223 9.83 11.31 -0.84
CA ARG A 223 8.74 12.23 -0.58
C ARG A 223 7.45 11.44 -0.64
N THR A 224 6.71 11.36 0.45
CA THR A 224 5.55 10.47 0.52
C THR A 224 4.46 10.97 1.45
N TYR A 225 3.22 10.61 1.16
CA TYR A 225 2.04 10.75 2.03
C TYR A 225 1.72 9.47 2.82
N ARG A 226 2.44 8.38 2.58
CA ARG A 226 2.15 7.04 3.13
C ARG A 226 2.40 6.89 4.63
N VAL A 227 2.83 7.95 5.29
CA VAL A 227 2.90 8.02 6.75
C VAL A 227 1.79 8.92 7.32
N GLY A 228 0.68 9.08 6.60
CA GLY A 228 -0.46 9.90 6.98
C GLY A 228 -0.28 11.39 6.69
N ASN A 229 0.93 11.83 6.42
CA ASN A 229 1.32 13.23 6.19
C ASN A 229 2.32 13.30 5.03
N LEU A 230 2.44 14.48 4.41
CA LEU A 230 3.58 14.73 3.54
C LEU A 230 4.88 14.72 4.34
N ASN A 231 5.75 13.79 4.05
CA ASN A 231 7.04 13.65 4.70
C ASN A 231 8.16 13.39 3.69
N TYR A 232 9.36 13.86 4.04
CA TYR A 232 10.59 13.48 3.40
C TYR A 232 11.32 12.52 4.34
N VAL A 233 11.41 11.26 3.93
CA VAL A 233 11.89 10.18 4.80
C VAL A 233 13.14 9.56 4.21
N PRO A 234 14.21 9.36 5.00
CA PRO A 234 15.32 8.53 4.57
C PRO A 234 14.82 7.09 4.40
N VAL A 235 15.30 6.44 3.33
CA VAL A 235 14.95 5.06 3.00
C VAL A 235 16.19 4.19 3.11
N ILE A 236 16.06 3.07 3.80
CA ILE A 236 17.09 2.04 3.89
C ILE A 236 16.52 0.74 3.34
N MET A 237 17.18 0.20 2.33
CA MET A 237 16.85 -1.11 1.77
C MET A 237 17.91 -2.12 2.23
N TYR A 238 17.48 -3.27 2.74
CA TYR A 238 18.38 -4.34 3.11
C TYR A 238 17.69 -5.69 2.95
N ASP A 239 18.18 -6.48 1.99
CA ASP A 239 17.65 -7.80 1.71
C ASP A 239 18.80 -8.81 1.79
N VAL A 240 18.55 -9.89 2.52
CA VAL A 240 19.50 -10.99 2.66
C VAL A 240 18.77 -12.31 2.72
N THR A 241 19.38 -13.34 2.15
CA THR A 241 18.95 -14.73 2.25
C THR A 241 20.11 -15.57 2.79
N SER A 242 19.81 -16.44 3.74
CA SER A 242 20.80 -17.36 4.31
C SER A 242 21.33 -18.35 3.27
N PRO A 243 22.52 -18.95 3.47
CA PRO A 243 23.09 -19.90 2.53
C PRO A 243 22.18 -21.12 2.24
N ASN A 244 21.44 -21.58 3.25
CA ASN A 244 20.48 -22.69 3.10
C ASN A 244 19.14 -22.25 2.50
N ARG A 245 18.99 -20.98 2.09
CA ARG A 245 17.79 -20.35 1.50
C ARG A 245 16.51 -20.43 2.36
N LYS A 246 16.60 -20.91 3.61
CA LYS A 246 15.44 -21.04 4.50
C LYS A 246 15.06 -19.71 5.17
N TRP A 247 16.05 -18.94 5.61
CA TRP A 247 15.83 -17.67 6.29
C TRP A 247 16.22 -16.49 5.42
N GLY A 248 15.56 -15.39 5.63
CA GLY A 248 15.92 -14.14 4.98
C GLY A 248 15.28 -12.94 5.64
N THR A 249 15.69 -11.75 5.20
CA THR A 249 15.06 -10.48 5.54
C THR A 249 14.76 -9.69 4.30
N GLU A 250 13.66 -8.94 4.32
CA GLU A 250 13.24 -8.01 3.27
C GLU A 250 12.86 -6.69 3.94
N ILE A 251 13.78 -5.74 3.91
CA ILE A 251 13.64 -4.48 4.63
C ILE A 251 13.63 -3.33 3.62
N LEU A 252 12.61 -2.49 3.72
CA LEU A 252 12.52 -1.18 3.10
C LEU A 252 12.07 -0.20 4.19
N PHE A 253 12.99 0.16 5.07
CA PHE A 253 12.73 1.03 6.22
C PHE A 253 12.48 2.48 5.77
N PRO A 254 11.50 3.20 6.35
CA PRO A 254 10.62 2.78 7.42
C PRO A 254 9.35 2.02 6.95
N ALA A 255 9.10 1.90 5.65
CA ALA A 255 7.83 1.41 5.12
C ALA A 255 7.52 -0.04 5.54
N ARG A 256 8.52 -0.91 5.61
CA ARG A 256 8.36 -2.29 6.05
C ARG A 256 9.68 -2.90 6.49
N ALA A 257 9.58 -3.88 7.38
CA ALA A 257 10.68 -4.77 7.71
C ALA A 257 10.12 -6.17 8.00
N HIS A 258 10.52 -7.14 7.20
CA HIS A 258 10.07 -8.51 7.31
C HIS A 258 11.26 -9.46 7.51
N GLY A 259 11.14 -10.38 8.46
CA GLY A 259 11.82 -11.65 8.47
C GLY A 259 11.05 -12.62 7.58
N ARG A 260 11.74 -13.52 6.93
CA ARG A 260 11.16 -14.54 6.06
C ARG A 260 11.68 -15.93 6.44
N TYR A 261 10.77 -16.91 6.43
CA TYR A 261 11.10 -18.31 6.53
C TYR A 261 10.47 -19.08 5.38
N ASN A 262 11.30 -19.70 4.53
CA ASN A 262 10.85 -20.50 3.41
C ASN A 262 10.71 -21.97 3.87
N PHE A 263 9.48 -22.47 3.96
CA PHE A 263 9.21 -23.89 4.23
C PHE A 263 9.61 -24.75 3.03
N SER A 264 9.33 -24.25 1.83
CA SER A 264 9.65 -24.87 0.54
C SER A 264 9.74 -23.77 -0.52
N LYS A 265 9.99 -24.15 -1.80
CA LYS A 265 9.90 -23.23 -2.95
C LYS A 265 8.51 -22.59 -3.07
N ASN A 266 7.48 -23.30 -2.65
CA ASN A 266 6.07 -22.99 -2.87
C ASN A 266 5.36 -22.51 -1.60
N SER A 267 6.07 -22.32 -0.49
CA SER A 267 5.45 -21.89 0.77
C SER A 267 6.45 -21.14 1.64
N LEU A 268 6.03 -19.98 2.13
CA LEU A 268 6.84 -19.12 3.00
C LEU A 268 6.00 -18.41 4.05
N LEU A 269 6.64 -18.02 5.13
CA LEU A 269 6.12 -17.18 6.20
C LEU A 269 6.91 -15.88 6.24
N LEU A 270 6.20 -14.76 6.21
CA LEU A 270 6.73 -13.44 6.54
C LEU A 270 6.28 -13.05 7.93
N PHE A 271 7.15 -12.41 8.68
CA PHE A 271 6.84 -11.84 9.99
C PHE A 271 7.57 -10.52 10.16
N GLY A 272 6.89 -9.53 10.73
CA GLY A 272 7.45 -8.20 10.86
C GLY A 272 6.37 -7.14 10.87
N TYR A 273 6.64 -5.97 10.27
CA TYR A 273 5.67 -4.90 10.23
C TYR A 273 5.62 -4.22 8.86
N GLU A 274 4.50 -3.55 8.62
CA GLU A 274 4.34 -2.53 7.57
C GLU A 274 3.77 -1.24 8.17
N LEU A 275 4.22 -0.11 7.62
CA LEU A 275 3.56 1.17 7.78
C LEU A 275 2.57 1.35 6.63
N GLU A 276 1.31 1.58 6.96
CA GLU A 276 0.30 2.00 6.01
C GLU A 276 -0.19 3.40 6.37
N GLY A 277 -0.34 4.24 5.38
CA GLY A 277 -0.89 5.56 5.59
C GLY A 277 -1.23 6.23 4.28
N GLN A 278 -2.16 7.17 4.37
CA GLN A 278 -2.62 7.99 3.26
C GLN A 278 -3.36 9.21 3.78
N SER A 279 -3.29 10.30 3.02
CA SER A 279 -4.17 11.46 3.23
C SER A 279 -5.41 11.31 2.37
N TYR A 280 -6.59 11.34 2.99
CA TYR A 280 -7.88 11.21 2.32
C TYR A 280 -8.62 12.53 2.38
N ARG A 281 -8.98 13.08 1.23
CA ARG A 281 -9.90 14.22 1.18
C ARG A 281 -11.27 13.78 1.67
N ILE A 282 -11.90 14.61 2.52
CA ILE A 282 -13.23 14.36 3.06
C ILE A 282 -14.19 15.42 2.52
N ASP A 283 -14.93 15.04 1.49
CA ASP A 283 -15.88 15.93 0.83
C ASP A 283 -17.07 16.26 1.75
N ALA A 284 -17.48 15.32 2.59
CA ALA A 284 -18.53 15.54 3.58
C ALA A 284 -18.23 16.66 4.57
N LEU A 285 -16.95 16.92 4.85
CA LEU A 285 -16.50 18.00 5.70
C LEU A 285 -16.10 19.27 4.93
N SER A 286 -15.90 19.15 3.61
CA SER A 286 -15.44 20.26 2.77
C SER A 286 -16.61 21.12 2.32
N LYS A 287 -16.53 22.43 2.53
CA LYS A 287 -17.57 23.38 2.16
C LYS A 287 -17.00 24.72 1.74
N GLY A 288 -17.49 25.26 0.63
CA GLY A 288 -16.97 26.48 0.04
C GLY A 288 -15.51 26.32 -0.35
N ASP A 289 -14.66 27.25 0.04
CA ASP A 289 -13.23 27.26 -0.26
C ASP A 289 -12.40 26.40 0.68
N ASN A 290 -13.00 25.85 1.74
CA ASN A 290 -12.31 25.03 2.73
C ASN A 290 -12.36 23.55 2.35
N SER A 291 -11.20 22.93 2.17
CA SER A 291 -11.03 21.50 1.96
C SER A 291 -10.41 20.86 3.18
N TYR A 292 -10.90 19.68 3.53
CA TYR A 292 -10.40 18.90 4.68
C TYR A 292 -9.88 17.55 4.25
N GLU A 293 -8.85 17.10 4.95
CA GLU A 293 -8.30 15.76 4.75
C GLU A 293 -8.12 15.02 6.06
N ILE A 294 -8.39 13.71 6.05
CA ILE A 294 -7.98 12.80 7.12
C ILE A 294 -6.57 12.32 6.82
N ARG A 295 -5.70 12.42 7.81
CA ARG A 295 -4.37 11.84 7.81
C ARG A 295 -4.40 10.52 8.56
N ARG A 296 -4.49 9.44 7.83
CA ARG A 296 -4.47 8.10 8.40
C ARG A 296 -3.08 7.53 8.34
N GLY A 297 -2.58 7.05 9.49
CA GLY A 297 -1.30 6.38 9.59
C GLY A 297 -1.36 5.22 10.57
N GLU A 298 -0.93 4.05 10.15
CA GLU A 298 -1.02 2.80 10.89
C GLU A 298 0.30 2.04 10.87
N LEU A 299 0.71 1.51 12.01
CA LEU A 299 1.73 0.48 12.11
C LEU A 299 1.04 -0.88 12.22
N ARG A 300 1.41 -1.82 11.35
CA ARG A 300 0.81 -3.16 11.26
C ARG A 300 1.84 -4.26 11.46
N PRO A 301 2.21 -4.60 12.72
CA PRO A 301 2.91 -5.85 12.99
C PRO A 301 2.04 -7.03 12.56
N ARG A 302 2.66 -8.00 11.84
CA ARG A 302 1.92 -9.10 11.22
C ARG A 302 2.73 -10.36 10.99
N LEU A 303 1.98 -11.44 10.84
CA LEU A 303 2.40 -12.70 10.23
C LEU A 303 1.67 -12.86 8.90
N GLU A 304 2.36 -13.31 7.88
CA GLU A 304 1.78 -13.59 6.56
C GLU A 304 2.28 -14.93 6.04
N LEU A 305 1.37 -15.87 5.85
CA LEU A 305 1.62 -17.13 5.18
C LEU A 305 1.29 -16.99 3.70
N GLN A 306 2.23 -17.36 2.84
CA GLN A 306 2.04 -17.44 1.38
C GLN A 306 2.25 -18.88 0.93
N LYS A 307 1.35 -19.36 0.08
CA LYS A 307 1.41 -20.73 -0.46
C LYS A 307 0.96 -20.75 -1.91
N GLN A 308 1.76 -21.35 -2.76
CA GLN A 308 1.38 -21.64 -4.13
C GLN A 308 0.23 -22.65 -4.14
N LEU A 309 -0.82 -22.33 -4.89
CA LEU A 309 -1.96 -23.23 -5.12
C LEU A 309 -1.74 -24.07 -6.34
N SER A 310 -1.46 -23.44 -7.49
CA SER A 310 -1.21 -24.09 -8.76
C SER A 310 -0.61 -23.08 -9.74
N GLY A 311 0.43 -23.45 -10.48
CA GLY A 311 1.07 -22.59 -11.46
C GLY A 311 1.39 -21.21 -10.85
N PRO A 312 1.00 -20.09 -11.50
CA PRO A 312 1.29 -18.74 -11.01
C PRO A 312 0.38 -18.27 -9.87
N PHE A 313 -0.59 -19.05 -9.42
CA PHE A 313 -1.55 -18.65 -8.41
C PHE A 313 -1.08 -18.97 -7.00
N TRP A 314 -1.06 -17.93 -6.15
CA TRP A 314 -0.67 -18.02 -4.75
C TRP A 314 -1.79 -17.55 -3.85
N PHE A 315 -2.00 -18.27 -2.77
CA PHE A 315 -2.84 -17.87 -1.65
C PHE A 315 -2.01 -17.15 -0.60
N ASN A 316 -2.55 -16.09 -0.02
CA ASN A 316 -1.95 -15.40 1.10
C ASN A 316 -2.99 -15.16 2.21
N ILE A 317 -2.57 -15.38 3.43
CA ILE A 317 -3.32 -15.06 4.63
C ILE A 317 -2.43 -14.30 5.59
N GLN A 318 -2.95 -13.22 6.14
CA GLN A 318 -2.27 -12.39 7.13
C GLN A 318 -3.11 -12.30 8.39
N ALA A 319 -2.42 -12.28 9.53
CA ALA A 319 -2.99 -11.93 10.82
C ALA A 319 -2.04 -10.96 11.51
N GLY A 320 -2.57 -9.92 12.11
CA GLY A 320 -1.76 -8.90 12.74
C GLY A 320 -2.54 -7.99 13.67
N TYR A 321 -1.84 -6.99 14.15
CA TYR A 321 -2.38 -5.96 15.03
C TYR A 321 -2.20 -4.61 14.37
N ARG A 322 -3.25 -3.81 14.33
CA ARG A 322 -3.21 -2.46 13.84
C ARG A 322 -3.02 -1.51 15.00
N ILE A 323 -1.97 -0.72 14.95
CA ILE A 323 -1.70 0.40 15.85
C ILE A 323 -1.86 1.68 15.05
N ASP A 324 -2.91 2.42 15.34
CA ASP A 324 -3.18 3.70 14.70
C ASP A 324 -2.37 4.80 15.41
N TYR A 325 -1.58 5.55 14.66
CA TYR A 325 -0.80 6.66 15.20
C TYR A 325 -1.24 8.03 14.65
N SER A 326 -2.13 8.05 13.65
CA SER A 326 -2.69 9.27 13.09
C SER A 326 -4.03 9.00 12.45
N PHE A 327 -5.06 9.72 12.85
CA PHE A 327 -6.39 9.78 12.21
C PHE A 327 -6.97 11.19 12.29
N ASP A 328 -6.11 12.18 12.24
CA ASP A 328 -6.48 13.58 12.45
C ASP A 328 -7.04 14.22 11.19
N VAL A 329 -7.99 15.13 11.37
CA VAL A 329 -8.52 15.96 10.27
C VAL A 329 -7.76 17.26 10.23
N ASP A 330 -7.32 17.62 9.06
CA ASP A 330 -6.59 18.85 8.79
C ASP A 330 -7.28 19.69 7.73
N GLU A 331 -7.20 21.00 7.88
CA GLU A 331 -7.65 21.95 6.88
C GLU A 331 -6.54 22.16 5.84
N LEU A 332 -6.90 22.08 4.57
CA LEU A 332 -5.99 22.30 3.45
C LEU A 332 -6.10 23.74 2.96
N PRO A 333 -5.19 24.64 3.35
CA PRO A 333 -5.13 25.95 2.72
C PRO A 333 -4.58 25.83 1.31
N GLU A 334 -5.19 26.53 0.35
CA GLU A 334 -4.71 26.61 -1.01
C GLU A 334 -3.21 26.96 -1.07
N GLY A 335 -2.43 26.19 -1.84
CA GLY A 335 -1.07 26.55 -2.28
C GLY A 335 0.08 26.30 -1.30
N ARG A 336 -0.10 25.73 -0.10
CA ARG A 336 0.96 25.57 0.92
C ARG A 336 1.53 24.14 1.09
N GLU A 337 1.29 23.24 0.20
CA GLU A 337 1.57 21.80 0.42
C GLU A 337 3.05 21.43 0.45
N PHE A 338 3.91 22.14 -0.27
CA PHE A 338 5.27 21.67 -0.56
C PHE A 338 6.19 21.55 0.67
N PHE A 339 6.06 22.43 1.65
CA PHE A 339 6.93 22.47 2.84
C PHE A 339 6.21 22.19 4.17
N ARG A 340 4.96 21.82 4.14
CA ARG A 340 4.13 21.70 5.35
C ARG A 340 4.64 20.67 6.36
N GLY A 341 5.32 19.61 5.90
CA GLY A 341 5.90 18.58 6.78
C GLY A 341 7.15 18.99 7.56
N PHE A 342 7.84 20.08 7.15
CA PHE A 342 9.09 20.49 7.77
C PHE A 342 8.98 21.79 8.61
N PHE A 343 8.10 22.69 8.21
CA PHE A 343 8.11 24.06 8.74
C PHE A 343 6.69 24.49 9.08
N GLY A 344 6.24 24.26 10.28
CA GLY A 344 5.02 24.87 10.78
C GLY A 344 4.21 23.99 11.71
N GLU A 345 3.42 24.67 12.54
CA GLU A 345 2.37 24.01 13.32
C GLU A 345 1.34 23.41 12.39
N GLN A 346 0.90 22.21 12.72
CA GLN A 346 -0.14 21.50 11.98
C GLN A 346 -1.50 21.92 12.58
N PRO A 347 -2.31 22.73 11.88
CA PRO A 347 -3.58 23.18 12.41
C PRO A 347 -4.62 22.08 12.26
N PHE A 348 -4.56 21.06 13.11
CA PHE A 348 -5.60 20.04 13.13
C PHE A 348 -6.95 20.66 13.47
N ALA A 349 -7.92 20.44 12.60
CA ALA A 349 -9.31 20.76 12.84
C ALA A 349 -9.94 19.77 13.81
N MET A 350 -9.54 18.49 13.70
CA MET A 350 -9.93 17.45 14.66
C MET A 350 -8.69 16.62 15.04
N ARG A 351 -8.60 16.27 16.33
CA ARG A 351 -7.66 15.28 16.82
C ARG A 351 -8.44 14.03 17.21
N ASN A 352 -8.27 13.01 16.41
CA ASN A 352 -9.05 11.79 16.54
C ASN A 352 -8.15 10.64 16.98
N THR A 353 -8.75 9.67 17.64
CA THR A 353 -8.05 8.44 18.01
C THR A 353 -8.86 7.23 17.57
N LEU A 354 -8.19 6.26 16.94
CA LEU A 354 -8.76 4.95 16.67
C LEU A 354 -8.15 3.93 17.63
N GLY A 355 -9.00 3.14 18.27
CA GLY A 355 -8.55 2.02 19.07
C GLY A 355 -7.76 1.03 18.23
N SER A 356 -6.72 0.46 18.82
CA SER A 356 -5.95 -0.61 18.18
C SER A 356 -6.80 -1.87 18.02
N ALA A 357 -6.63 -2.60 16.92
CA ALA A 357 -7.45 -3.77 16.61
C ALA A 357 -6.64 -4.91 15.99
N LEU A 358 -7.05 -6.14 16.26
CA LEU A 358 -6.62 -7.29 15.48
C LEU A 358 -7.20 -7.18 14.07
N TYR A 359 -6.43 -7.60 13.07
CA TYR A 359 -6.91 -7.68 11.70
C TYR A 359 -6.49 -8.97 11.02
N PHE A 360 -7.26 -9.32 10.00
CA PHE A 360 -7.00 -10.44 9.10
C PHE A 360 -7.08 -9.96 7.67
N ASN A 361 -6.22 -10.50 6.81
CA ASN A 361 -6.29 -10.27 5.38
C ASN A 361 -6.17 -11.61 4.66
N ILE A 362 -7.02 -11.84 3.69
CA ILE A 362 -7.02 -13.06 2.86
C ILE A 362 -6.98 -12.62 1.41
N GLY A 363 -6.12 -13.24 0.62
CA GLY A 363 -5.98 -12.86 -0.78
C GLY A 363 -5.45 -13.96 -1.69
N ILE A 364 -5.58 -13.68 -2.98
CA ILE A 364 -5.02 -14.47 -4.07
C ILE A 364 -4.12 -13.56 -4.89
N SER A 365 -2.94 -14.06 -5.21
CA SER A 365 -1.97 -13.35 -6.03
C SER A 365 -1.65 -14.14 -7.29
N PHE A 366 -1.42 -13.43 -8.38
CA PHE A 366 -0.79 -13.94 -9.58
C PHE A 366 0.69 -13.52 -9.55
N VAL A 367 1.57 -14.49 -9.60
CA VAL A 367 3.01 -14.33 -9.41
C VAL A 367 3.73 -14.80 -10.67
N THR A 368 4.84 -14.17 -11.05
CA THR A 368 5.76 -14.78 -12.02
C THR A 368 6.61 -15.83 -11.35
N LEU A 369 6.79 -16.89 -12.02
CA LEU A 369 7.80 -17.91 -11.73
C LEU A 369 9.15 -17.45 -12.22
#